data_683790fb3a2d0b6794dd151c121e87a5
#
_entry.id   683790fb3a2d0b6794dd151c121e87a5
#
_cell.length_a   1.000
_cell.length_b   1.000
_cell.length_c   1.000
_cell.angle_alpha   90.00
_cell.angle_beta   90.00
_cell.angle_gamma   90.00
#
_symmetry.space_group_name_H-M   'P 1'
#
loop_
_entity.id
_entity.type
_entity.pdbx_description
1 polymer ?
#
loop_
_entity_poly.entity_id
_entity_poly.type
_entity_poly.pdbx_seq_one_letter_code
_entity_poly.pdbx_strand_id
1 'polypeptide(L)'
;MPEREGSNPFISSMDTFEKIAYQEGYQFIAGVDEVGRGPLAGPVVAAAVILPPDYVNTEINDSKKLTAAKREELYKIIHKDAIAIGTGIVDTETIDHINILRATLQAMREAVLELPISPDFLLIDGLHRIPVITPQKPVVKGDSLSISIAAASIIAKVTRDRIMEIYHRQFPQYNFIQNKGYGTKEHCEAIKQFGICKIHRKSFHVKNLKQTSIQFTP
;
A
#
# COMPACT_ATOMS: atom_id res chain seq x y z
N MET A 1 -7.62 31.55 41.71
CA MET A 1 -7.72 31.29 40.26
C MET A 1 -6.82 30.13 39.97
N PRO A 2 -7.32 28.96 39.57
CA PRO A 2 -6.45 27.85 39.19
C PRO A 2 -5.90 28.10 37.79
N GLU A 3 -4.60 27.97 37.69
CA GLU A 3 -3.84 28.01 36.44
C GLU A 3 -4.34 26.90 35.52
N ARG A 4 -4.58 27.25 34.26
CA ARG A 4 -4.94 26.28 33.21
C ARG A 4 -3.74 25.42 32.94
N GLU A 5 -3.87 24.12 33.23
CA GLU A 5 -2.92 23.10 32.84
C GLU A 5 -2.59 23.22 31.36
N GLY A 6 -1.30 23.26 31.10
CA GLY A 6 -0.74 23.39 29.78
C GLY A 6 -1.16 22.26 28.86
N SER A 7 -1.60 22.60 27.67
CA SER A 7 -1.75 21.70 26.53
C SER A 7 -0.46 20.92 26.34
N ASN A 8 -0.57 19.61 26.40
CA ASN A 8 0.51 18.65 26.14
C ASN A 8 1.10 18.89 24.75
N PRO A 9 2.38 19.28 24.57
CA PRO A 9 2.97 19.58 23.28
C PRO A 9 3.37 18.35 22.45
N PHE A 10 2.91 17.15 22.79
CA PHE A 10 3.03 15.95 21.95
C PHE A 10 1.85 15.86 20.95
N ILE A 11 1.68 16.88 20.11
CA ILE A 11 1.15 16.61 18.78
C ILE A 11 2.28 15.80 18.12
N SER A 12 2.10 14.50 17.98
CA SER A 12 3.06 13.66 17.28
C SER A 12 3.14 14.18 15.84
N SER A 13 4.22 14.87 15.52
CA SER A 13 4.49 15.21 14.12
C SER A 13 4.67 13.90 13.38
N MET A 14 4.22 13.82 12.12
CA MET A 14 4.30 12.59 11.31
C MET A 14 5.74 12.12 11.02
N ASP A 15 6.74 12.78 11.56
CA ASP A 15 8.18 12.46 11.44
C ASP A 15 8.79 11.94 12.75
N THR A 16 7.98 11.65 13.75
CA THR A 16 8.47 11.22 15.09
C THR A 16 9.30 9.93 15.01
N PHE A 17 8.86 8.95 14.21
CA PHE A 17 9.57 7.67 14.07
C PHE A 17 10.88 7.85 13.30
N GLU A 18 10.90 8.68 12.27
CA GLU A 18 12.07 9.03 11.49
C GLU A 18 13.12 9.75 12.38
N LYS A 19 12.69 10.74 13.17
CA LYS A 19 13.55 11.47 14.10
C LYS A 19 14.21 10.55 15.13
N ILE A 20 13.45 9.60 15.69
CA ILE A 20 14.00 8.61 16.62
C ILE A 20 15.09 7.79 15.92
N ALA A 21 14.81 7.27 14.72
CA ALA A 21 15.78 6.47 13.98
C ALA A 21 17.04 7.28 13.59
N TYR A 22 16.89 8.55 13.18
CA TYR A 22 18.04 9.44 12.94
C TYR A 22 18.87 9.67 14.22
N GLN A 23 18.22 9.83 15.38
CA GLN A 23 18.93 9.96 16.68
C GLN A 23 19.66 8.67 17.08
N GLU A 24 19.19 7.50 16.66
CA GLU A 24 19.86 6.21 16.83
C GLU A 24 21.03 6.00 15.85
N GLY A 25 21.26 6.94 14.91
CA GLY A 25 22.40 6.95 13.99
C GLY A 25 22.09 6.39 12.60
N TYR A 26 20.88 5.98 12.29
CA TYR A 26 20.47 5.58 10.94
C TYR A 26 20.42 6.78 9.99
N GLN A 27 20.71 6.56 8.70
CA GLN A 27 20.81 7.61 7.69
C GLN A 27 19.76 7.47 6.55
N PHE A 28 19.44 6.24 6.15
CA PHE A 28 18.53 5.94 5.07
C PHE A 28 17.32 5.17 5.59
N ILE A 29 16.33 5.90 6.08
CA ILE A 29 15.12 5.34 6.68
C ILE A 29 14.07 5.18 5.59
N ALA A 30 13.64 3.95 5.30
CA ALA A 30 12.56 3.69 4.36
C ALA A 30 11.24 3.42 5.07
N GLY A 31 10.19 4.16 4.69
CA GLY A 31 8.81 3.81 5.01
C GLY A 31 8.27 2.80 4.00
N VAL A 32 7.55 1.78 4.47
CA VAL A 32 7.01 0.69 3.64
C VAL A 32 5.52 0.51 3.94
N ASP A 33 4.70 0.48 2.88
CA ASP A 33 3.25 0.22 2.98
C ASP A 33 2.75 -0.58 1.77
N GLU A 34 1.58 -1.23 1.93
CA GLU A 34 0.94 -2.03 0.89
C GLU A 34 -0.49 -1.59 0.60
N VAL A 35 -0.96 -1.96 -0.59
CA VAL A 35 -2.36 -1.81 -1.01
C VAL A 35 -2.84 -3.05 -1.77
N GLY A 36 -4.13 -3.34 -1.67
CA GLY A 36 -4.71 -4.40 -2.47
C GLY A 36 -4.83 -5.74 -1.76
N ARG A 37 -4.86 -5.80 -0.43
CA ARG A 37 -5.08 -7.07 0.31
C ARG A 37 -6.51 -7.57 0.23
N GLY A 38 -7.50 -6.67 0.33
CA GLY A 38 -8.93 -7.02 0.39
C GLY A 38 -9.67 -7.24 -0.93
N PRO A 39 -9.22 -6.75 -2.10
CA PRO A 39 -9.91 -6.94 -3.37
C PRO A 39 -10.02 -8.40 -3.80
N LEU A 40 -11.09 -8.72 -4.56
CA LEU A 40 -11.33 -10.02 -5.20
C LEU A 40 -10.49 -10.21 -6.47
N ALA A 41 -9.95 -9.13 -7.03
CA ALA A 41 -9.18 -9.14 -8.27
C ALA A 41 -7.99 -8.18 -8.22
N GLY A 42 -6.97 -8.49 -9.02
CA GLY A 42 -5.76 -7.70 -9.16
C GLY A 42 -4.68 -7.99 -8.11
N PRO A 43 -3.48 -7.43 -8.31
CA PRO A 43 -2.31 -7.71 -7.49
C PRO A 43 -2.40 -7.06 -6.10
N VAL A 44 -1.52 -7.53 -5.20
CA VAL A 44 -1.07 -6.72 -4.07
C VAL A 44 0.16 -5.92 -4.51
N VAL A 45 0.20 -4.65 -4.15
CA VAL A 45 1.30 -3.74 -4.48
C VAL A 45 1.83 -3.13 -3.19
N ALA A 46 3.14 -3.10 -3.03
CA ALA A 46 3.81 -2.39 -1.95
C ALA A 46 4.76 -1.34 -2.51
N ALA A 47 5.07 -0.33 -1.71
CA ALA A 47 6.11 0.62 -2.00
C ALA A 47 7.03 0.81 -0.79
N ALA A 48 8.27 1.19 -1.07
CA ALA A 48 9.26 1.63 -0.10
C ALA A 48 9.74 3.01 -0.53
N VAL A 49 9.79 3.97 0.40
CA VAL A 49 10.17 5.36 0.12
C VAL A 49 11.17 5.85 1.15
N ILE A 50 12.30 6.37 0.68
CA ILE A 50 13.29 7.09 1.50
C ILE A 50 13.12 8.58 1.21
N LEU A 51 12.73 9.34 2.22
CA LEU A 51 12.64 10.81 2.14
C LEU A 51 13.93 11.46 2.68
N PRO A 52 14.24 12.71 2.28
CA PRO A 52 15.34 13.44 2.89
C PRO A 52 15.15 13.61 4.41
N PRO A 53 16.23 13.72 5.20
CA PRO A 53 16.13 14.14 6.59
C PRO A 53 15.34 15.45 6.72
N ASP A 54 14.56 15.58 7.78
CA ASP A 54 13.74 16.76 8.08
C ASP A 54 12.72 17.15 6.97
N TYR A 55 12.37 16.20 6.10
CA TYR A 55 11.37 16.43 5.06
C TYR A 55 10.02 16.78 5.66
N VAL A 56 9.43 17.89 5.21
CA VAL A 56 8.12 18.37 5.66
C VAL A 56 7.19 18.57 4.47
N ASN A 57 6.10 17.86 4.48
CA ASN A 57 4.97 18.12 3.58
C ASN A 57 3.67 17.75 4.32
N THR A 58 2.94 18.77 4.78
CA THR A 58 1.72 18.62 5.59
C THR A 58 0.54 18.04 4.82
N GLU A 59 0.63 17.96 3.50
CA GLU A 59 -0.41 17.37 2.64
C GLU A 59 -0.28 15.85 2.50
N ILE A 60 0.91 15.29 2.77
CA ILE A 60 1.14 13.84 2.80
C ILE A 60 0.47 13.28 4.05
N ASN A 61 -0.51 12.38 3.85
CA ASN A 61 -1.28 11.75 4.90
C ASN A 61 -1.79 10.39 4.38
N ASP A 62 -2.46 9.61 5.24
CA ASP A 62 -3.13 8.37 4.88
C ASP A 62 -3.84 8.48 3.52
N SER A 63 -3.39 7.69 2.55
CA SER A 63 -3.85 7.75 1.16
C SER A 63 -5.36 7.54 1.00
N LYS A 64 -6.01 6.89 1.97
CA LYS A 64 -7.46 6.63 1.98
C LYS A 64 -8.28 7.90 2.27
N LYS A 65 -7.68 8.89 2.94
CA LYS A 65 -8.30 10.19 3.25
C LYS A 65 -8.18 11.20 2.10
N LEU A 66 -7.32 10.93 1.13
CA LEU A 66 -7.05 11.81 -0.01
C LEU A 66 -7.98 11.53 -1.18
N THR A 67 -8.33 12.56 -1.95
CA THR A 67 -8.99 12.38 -3.25
C THR A 67 -8.05 11.76 -4.28
N ALA A 68 -8.58 11.18 -5.35
CA ALA A 68 -7.74 10.61 -6.42
C ALA A 68 -6.83 11.68 -7.06
N ALA A 69 -7.36 12.88 -7.31
CA ALA A 69 -6.57 14.00 -7.87
C ALA A 69 -5.42 14.41 -6.93
N LYS A 70 -5.68 14.49 -5.62
CA LYS A 70 -4.64 14.84 -4.64
C LYS A 70 -3.58 13.75 -4.51
N ARG A 71 -3.96 12.46 -4.59
CA ARG A 71 -2.97 11.38 -4.63
C ARG A 71 -2.07 11.45 -5.86
N GLU A 72 -2.61 11.75 -7.04
CA GLU A 72 -1.82 11.91 -8.27
C GLU A 72 -0.87 13.11 -8.20
N GLU A 73 -1.29 14.21 -7.58
CA GLU A 73 -0.43 15.37 -7.33
C GLU A 73 0.73 15.01 -6.40
N LEU A 74 0.40 14.42 -5.24
CA LEU A 74 1.39 14.01 -4.24
C LEU A 74 2.32 12.90 -4.75
N TYR A 75 1.83 11.98 -5.58
CA TYR A 75 2.65 10.99 -6.25
C TYR A 75 3.80 11.63 -7.05
N LYS A 76 3.50 12.70 -7.80
CA LYS A 76 4.52 13.44 -8.56
C LYS A 76 5.50 14.18 -7.66
N ILE A 77 4.99 14.78 -6.57
CA ILE A 77 5.80 15.47 -5.57
C ILE A 77 6.76 14.47 -4.90
N ILE A 78 6.25 13.33 -4.44
CA ILE A 78 7.07 12.30 -3.79
C ILE A 78 8.13 11.76 -4.76
N HIS A 79 7.80 11.53 -6.04
CA HIS A 79 8.77 11.11 -7.05
C HIS A 79 9.88 12.13 -7.32
N LYS A 80 9.59 13.42 -7.14
CA LYS A 80 10.56 14.50 -7.29
C LYS A 80 11.47 14.64 -6.07
N ASP A 81 10.88 14.51 -4.88
CA ASP A 81 11.53 14.90 -3.63
C ASP A 81 12.20 13.73 -2.90
N ALA A 82 11.74 12.50 -3.13
CA ALA A 82 12.29 11.31 -2.47
C ALA A 82 13.74 11.00 -2.93
N ILE A 83 14.57 10.56 -1.99
CA ILE A 83 15.91 10.06 -2.26
C ILE A 83 15.84 8.75 -3.06
N ALA A 84 14.91 7.88 -2.70
CA ALA A 84 14.70 6.59 -3.35
C ALA A 84 13.25 6.13 -3.24
N ILE A 85 12.79 5.44 -4.29
CA ILE A 85 11.47 4.79 -4.34
C ILE A 85 11.67 3.40 -4.95
N GLY A 86 11.11 2.39 -4.30
CA GLY A 86 11.01 1.02 -4.80
C GLY A 86 9.57 0.54 -4.76
N THR A 87 9.17 -0.36 -5.68
CA THR A 87 7.83 -0.94 -5.72
C THR A 87 7.90 -2.44 -5.91
N GLY A 88 7.05 -3.17 -5.18
CA GLY A 88 6.91 -4.62 -5.30
C GLY A 88 5.48 -4.97 -5.71
N ILE A 89 5.32 -5.90 -6.65
CA ILE A 89 4.02 -6.27 -7.22
C ILE A 89 3.91 -7.78 -7.23
N VAL A 90 2.96 -8.31 -6.46
CA VAL A 90 2.68 -9.75 -6.43
C VAL A 90 1.31 -10.02 -7.06
N ASP A 91 1.29 -10.87 -8.06
CA ASP A 91 0.12 -11.20 -8.87
C ASP A 91 -0.89 -12.10 -8.15
N THR A 92 -2.02 -12.32 -8.81
CA THR A 92 -3.12 -13.10 -8.26
C THR A 92 -2.81 -14.60 -8.18
N GLU A 93 -1.99 -15.13 -9.07
CA GLU A 93 -1.59 -16.54 -9.07
C GLU A 93 -0.71 -16.83 -7.86
N THR A 94 0.27 -15.98 -7.59
CA THR A 94 1.11 -16.07 -6.40
C THR A 94 0.29 -15.90 -5.11
N ILE A 95 -0.66 -14.93 -5.08
CA ILE A 95 -1.57 -14.74 -3.92
C ILE A 95 -2.34 -16.03 -3.62
N ASP A 96 -2.88 -16.67 -4.65
CA ASP A 96 -3.63 -17.92 -4.51
C ASP A 96 -2.76 -19.06 -4.01
N HIS A 97 -1.48 -19.07 -4.39
CA HIS A 97 -0.53 -20.14 -4.02
C HIS A 97 0.00 -20.00 -2.58
N ILE A 98 0.40 -18.78 -2.17
CA ILE A 98 1.08 -18.57 -0.88
C ILE A 98 0.24 -17.86 0.19
N ASN A 99 -0.99 -17.52 -0.09
CA ASN A 99 -1.94 -16.67 0.64
C ASN A 99 -1.59 -15.18 0.68
N ILE A 100 -2.62 -14.36 1.02
CA ILE A 100 -2.49 -12.89 0.97
C ILE A 100 -1.47 -12.32 1.96
N LEU A 101 -1.30 -12.90 3.14
CA LEU A 101 -0.33 -12.41 4.10
C LEU A 101 1.10 -12.58 3.58
N ARG A 102 1.45 -13.78 3.11
CA ARG A 102 2.78 -14.04 2.55
C ARG A 102 3.04 -13.23 1.29
N ALA A 103 2.04 -13.10 0.42
CA ALA A 103 2.12 -12.27 -0.78
C ALA A 103 2.34 -10.79 -0.45
N THR A 104 1.70 -10.27 0.60
CA THR A 104 1.94 -8.90 1.10
C THR A 104 3.39 -8.73 1.57
N LEU A 105 3.88 -9.63 2.42
CA LEU A 105 5.26 -9.56 2.92
C LEU A 105 6.30 -9.72 1.79
N GLN A 106 5.98 -10.52 0.77
CA GLN A 106 6.80 -10.64 -0.42
C GLN A 106 6.82 -9.33 -1.22
N ALA A 107 5.67 -8.71 -1.48
CA ALA A 107 5.59 -7.43 -2.17
C ALA A 107 6.37 -6.33 -1.44
N MET A 108 6.25 -6.26 -0.11
CA MET A 108 7.02 -5.32 0.71
C MET A 108 8.53 -5.59 0.62
N ARG A 109 8.94 -6.87 0.66
CA ARG A 109 10.35 -7.24 0.48
C ARG A 109 10.86 -6.84 -0.89
N GLU A 110 10.12 -7.11 -1.96
CA GLU A 110 10.47 -6.71 -3.32
C GLU A 110 10.60 -5.19 -3.42
N ALA A 111 9.67 -4.41 -2.84
CA ALA A 111 9.74 -2.95 -2.82
C ALA A 111 11.03 -2.44 -2.16
N VAL A 112 11.46 -3.05 -1.06
CA VAL A 112 12.73 -2.68 -0.38
C VAL A 112 13.94 -3.05 -1.21
N LEU A 113 13.94 -4.22 -1.88
CA LEU A 113 15.06 -4.67 -2.72
C LEU A 113 15.20 -3.88 -4.03
N GLU A 114 14.10 -3.29 -4.53
CA GLU A 114 14.08 -2.42 -5.71
C GLU A 114 14.53 -0.97 -5.42
N LEU A 115 14.80 -0.63 -4.16
CA LEU A 115 15.37 0.68 -3.84
C LEU A 115 16.77 0.81 -4.43
N PRO A 116 17.06 1.90 -5.18
CA PRO A 116 18.39 2.13 -5.75
C PRO A 116 19.47 2.42 -4.67
N ILE A 117 19.03 2.76 -3.46
CA ILE A 117 19.87 2.96 -2.28
C ILE A 117 19.39 2.02 -1.19
N SER A 118 20.28 1.20 -0.64
CA SER A 118 19.94 0.27 0.45
C SER A 118 19.59 1.03 1.73
N PRO A 119 18.38 0.84 2.29
CA PRO A 119 18.04 1.44 3.57
C PRO A 119 18.79 0.76 4.71
N ASP A 120 19.14 1.53 5.74
CA ASP A 120 19.72 1.04 6.99
C ASP A 120 18.69 0.85 8.11
N PHE A 121 17.47 1.40 7.94
CA PHE A 121 16.33 1.17 8.82
C PHE A 121 15.00 1.17 8.06
N LEU A 122 14.03 0.33 8.49
CA LEU A 122 12.71 0.27 7.90
C LEU A 122 11.63 0.60 8.92
N LEU A 123 10.70 1.47 8.52
CA LEU A 123 9.41 1.70 9.18
C LEU A 123 8.33 1.01 8.33
N ILE A 124 7.63 0.03 8.90
CA ILE A 124 6.72 -0.83 8.14
C ILE A 124 5.29 -0.62 8.66
N ASP A 125 4.33 -0.32 7.77
CA ASP A 125 2.93 -0.28 8.20
C ASP A 125 2.45 -1.65 8.68
N GLY A 126 1.72 -1.65 9.80
CA GLY A 126 1.10 -2.85 10.36
C GLY A 126 1.89 -3.52 11.48
N LEU A 127 1.69 -4.84 11.61
CA LEU A 127 2.16 -5.63 12.76
C LEU A 127 3.36 -6.52 12.44
N HIS A 128 3.63 -6.77 11.16
CA HIS A 128 4.56 -7.81 10.74
C HIS A 128 5.89 -7.24 10.28
N ARG A 129 6.96 -7.95 10.61
CA ARG A 129 8.25 -7.73 9.98
C ARG A 129 8.28 -8.40 8.61
N ILE A 130 9.07 -7.83 7.69
CA ILE A 130 9.32 -8.42 6.37
C ILE A 130 10.60 -9.25 6.39
N PRO A 131 10.75 -10.26 5.50
CA PRO A 131 11.89 -11.18 5.51
C PRO A 131 13.15 -10.55 4.85
N VAL A 132 13.71 -9.54 5.51
CA VAL A 132 14.99 -8.88 5.17
C VAL A 132 15.84 -8.73 6.42
N ILE A 133 17.18 -8.57 6.24
CA ILE A 133 18.14 -8.43 7.36
C ILE A 133 18.18 -7.02 7.92
N THR A 134 17.72 -6.02 7.17
CA THR A 134 17.72 -4.61 7.59
C THR A 134 16.95 -4.43 8.90
N PRO A 135 17.49 -3.72 9.89
CA PRO A 135 16.78 -3.33 11.10
C PRO A 135 15.41 -2.71 10.77
N GLN A 136 14.38 -3.08 11.52
CA GLN A 136 13.03 -2.71 11.14
C GLN A 136 12.07 -2.60 12.33
N LYS A 137 11.15 -1.65 12.23
CA LYS A 137 10.10 -1.39 13.23
C LYS A 137 8.72 -1.40 12.57
N PRO A 138 7.87 -2.39 12.88
CA PRO A 138 6.45 -2.34 12.55
C PRO A 138 5.77 -1.20 13.31
N VAL A 139 4.93 -0.44 12.62
CA VAL A 139 4.18 0.71 13.16
C VAL A 139 2.72 0.53 12.81
N VAL A 140 1.89 0.27 13.81
CA VAL A 140 0.44 0.12 13.63
C VAL A 140 -0.16 1.46 13.23
N LYS A 141 -0.91 1.51 12.12
CA LYS A 141 -1.41 2.73 11.48
C LYS A 141 -0.28 3.71 11.13
N GLY A 142 0.82 3.17 10.64
CA GLY A 142 2.02 3.92 10.29
C GLY A 142 1.74 4.97 9.22
N ASP A 143 0.82 4.73 8.31
CA ASP A 143 0.33 5.65 7.28
C ASP A 143 -0.23 6.98 7.83
N SER A 144 -0.55 7.04 9.12
CA SER A 144 -0.99 8.25 9.84
C SER A 144 0.01 8.75 10.89
N LEU A 145 1.16 8.09 11.08
CA LEU A 145 2.12 8.35 12.14
C LEU A 145 3.57 8.57 11.64
N SER A 146 3.88 8.18 10.40
CA SER A 146 5.18 8.28 9.76
C SER A 146 5.01 8.85 8.36
N ILE A 147 5.72 9.93 8.06
CA ILE A 147 5.66 10.58 6.75
C ILE A 147 6.20 9.68 5.64
N SER A 148 7.22 8.88 5.93
CA SER A 148 7.81 7.92 4.99
C SER A 148 6.83 6.79 4.67
N ILE A 149 6.10 6.26 5.65
CA ILE A 149 5.05 5.25 5.43
C ILE A 149 3.89 5.86 4.67
N ALA A 150 3.45 7.09 5.00
CA ALA A 150 2.38 7.78 4.29
C ALA A 150 2.75 8.04 2.82
N ALA A 151 3.99 8.41 2.54
CA ALA A 151 4.50 8.55 1.18
C ALA A 151 4.46 7.20 0.43
N ALA A 152 4.91 6.10 1.07
CA ALA A 152 4.84 4.75 0.51
C ALA A 152 3.38 4.33 0.21
N SER A 153 2.44 4.63 1.11
CA SER A 153 1.01 4.40 0.94
C SER A 153 0.47 5.07 -0.34
N ILE A 154 0.84 6.32 -0.59
CA ILE A 154 0.44 7.07 -1.79
C ILE A 154 1.05 6.42 -3.05
N ILE A 155 2.35 6.10 -3.05
CA ILE A 155 3.03 5.47 -4.19
C ILE A 155 2.39 4.11 -4.51
N ALA A 156 2.21 3.24 -3.52
CA ALA A 156 1.58 1.94 -3.70
C ALA A 156 0.16 2.08 -4.25
N LYS A 157 -0.64 3.01 -3.70
CA LYS A 157 -2.04 3.23 -4.08
C LYS A 157 -2.17 3.69 -5.52
N VAL A 158 -1.42 4.71 -5.93
CA VAL A 158 -1.47 5.23 -7.31
C VAL A 158 -0.97 4.17 -8.29
N THR A 159 0.12 3.49 -7.97
CA THR A 159 0.66 2.40 -8.81
C THR A 159 -0.38 1.31 -9.02
N ARG A 160 -1.03 0.83 -7.96
CA ARG A 160 -2.07 -0.20 -8.09
C ARG A 160 -3.29 0.30 -8.86
N ASP A 161 -3.74 1.51 -8.62
CA ASP A 161 -4.91 2.06 -9.31
C ASP A 161 -4.67 2.15 -10.83
N ARG A 162 -3.48 2.51 -11.27
CA ARG A 162 -3.05 2.50 -12.69
C ARG A 162 -3.02 1.08 -13.27
N ILE A 163 -2.55 0.08 -12.52
CA ILE A 163 -2.62 -1.33 -12.95
C ILE A 163 -4.07 -1.75 -13.14
N MET A 164 -4.98 -1.38 -12.22
CA MET A 164 -6.40 -1.71 -12.33
C MET A 164 -7.09 -1.00 -13.50
N GLU A 165 -6.61 0.16 -13.92
CA GLU A 165 -7.08 0.84 -15.15
C GLU A 165 -6.66 0.08 -16.42
N ILE A 166 -5.43 -0.46 -16.45
CA ILE A 166 -5.00 -1.33 -17.56
C ILE A 166 -5.87 -2.59 -17.62
N TYR A 167 -6.16 -3.21 -16.49
CA TYR A 167 -7.03 -4.38 -16.44
C TYR A 167 -8.49 -4.05 -16.79
N HIS A 168 -8.97 -2.84 -16.48
CA HIS A 168 -10.30 -2.43 -16.92
C HIS A 168 -10.42 -2.40 -18.46
N ARG A 169 -9.38 -1.95 -19.16
CA ARG A 169 -9.37 -1.96 -20.64
C ARG A 169 -9.40 -3.39 -21.22
N GLN A 170 -8.83 -4.37 -20.52
CA GLN A 170 -8.83 -5.77 -20.93
C GLN A 170 -10.13 -6.50 -20.56
N PHE A 171 -10.76 -6.11 -19.47
CA PHE A 171 -11.95 -6.74 -18.87
C PHE A 171 -13.00 -5.67 -18.48
N PRO A 172 -13.54 -4.90 -19.45
CA PRO A 172 -14.40 -3.76 -19.15
C PRO A 172 -15.70 -4.14 -18.42
N GLN A 173 -16.18 -5.38 -18.59
CA GLN A 173 -17.42 -5.89 -17.98
C GLN A 173 -17.39 -5.92 -16.43
N TYR A 174 -16.21 -5.90 -15.80
CA TYR A 174 -16.07 -5.91 -14.33
C TYR A 174 -15.93 -4.52 -13.71
N ASN A 175 -15.86 -3.46 -14.51
CA ASN A 175 -15.71 -2.07 -14.07
C ASN A 175 -14.56 -1.82 -13.06
N PHE A 176 -13.38 -2.41 -13.30
CA PHE A 176 -12.21 -2.28 -12.43
C PHE A 176 -11.72 -0.84 -12.26
N ILE A 177 -12.07 0.05 -13.19
CA ILE A 177 -11.74 1.47 -13.08
C ILE A 177 -12.44 2.14 -11.87
N GLN A 178 -13.63 1.70 -11.52
CA GLN A 178 -14.38 2.23 -10.37
C GLN A 178 -14.10 1.42 -9.11
N ASN A 179 -14.31 0.11 -9.17
CA ASN A 179 -14.26 -0.74 -7.97
C ASN A 179 -12.84 -1.17 -7.58
N LYS A 180 -11.81 -0.93 -8.42
CA LYS A 180 -10.40 -1.31 -8.19
C LYS A 180 -10.23 -2.78 -7.74
N GLY A 181 -11.16 -3.66 -8.15
CA GLY A 181 -11.19 -5.07 -7.83
C GLY A 181 -11.88 -5.43 -6.51
N TYR A 182 -12.37 -4.46 -5.74
CA TYR A 182 -13.13 -4.72 -4.52
C TYR A 182 -14.51 -5.33 -4.84
N GLY A 183 -15.01 -6.17 -3.93
CA GLY A 183 -16.29 -6.87 -4.05
C GLY A 183 -17.51 -5.96 -3.84
N THR A 184 -17.63 -4.92 -4.66
CA THR A 184 -18.83 -4.09 -4.71
C THR A 184 -20.02 -4.91 -5.25
N LYS A 185 -21.24 -4.44 -5.03
CA LYS A 185 -22.45 -5.11 -5.56
C LYS A 185 -22.34 -5.31 -7.07
N GLU A 186 -21.96 -4.26 -7.82
CA GLU A 186 -21.74 -4.29 -9.27
C GLU A 186 -20.70 -5.35 -9.67
N HIS A 187 -19.55 -5.38 -9.01
CA HIS A 187 -18.50 -6.36 -9.30
C HIS A 187 -18.95 -7.80 -9.03
N CYS A 188 -19.68 -8.03 -7.93
CA CYS A 188 -20.27 -9.34 -7.63
C CYS A 188 -21.34 -9.76 -8.64
N GLU A 189 -22.15 -8.82 -9.15
CA GLU A 189 -23.11 -9.08 -10.21
C GLU A 189 -22.41 -9.41 -11.53
N ALA A 190 -21.36 -8.68 -11.90
CA ALA A 190 -20.54 -9.00 -13.07
C ALA A 190 -19.92 -10.40 -12.97
N ILE A 191 -19.39 -10.78 -11.80
CA ILE A 191 -18.87 -12.15 -11.58
C ILE A 191 -19.96 -13.21 -11.75
N LYS A 192 -21.19 -12.95 -11.29
CA LYS A 192 -22.33 -13.89 -11.51
C LYS A 192 -22.67 -14.05 -12.98
N GLN A 193 -22.60 -12.97 -13.73
CA GLN A 193 -23.01 -12.95 -15.14
C GLN A 193 -21.90 -13.50 -16.07
N PHE A 194 -20.64 -13.15 -15.86
CA PHE A 194 -19.54 -13.40 -16.78
C PHE A 194 -18.53 -14.42 -16.23
N GLY A 195 -18.70 -14.93 -15.00
CA GLY A 195 -17.70 -15.73 -14.32
C GLY A 195 -16.54 -14.90 -13.77
N ILE A 196 -15.43 -15.55 -13.46
CA ILE A 196 -14.17 -14.90 -13.08
C ILE A 196 -13.23 -14.84 -14.28
N CYS A 197 -12.49 -13.73 -14.42
CA CYS A 197 -11.40 -13.61 -15.39
C CYS A 197 -10.03 -13.95 -14.73
N LYS A 198 -8.97 -13.98 -15.55
CA LYS A 198 -7.61 -14.40 -15.14
C LYS A 198 -7.01 -13.63 -13.96
N ILE A 199 -7.48 -12.40 -13.71
CA ILE A 199 -6.97 -11.57 -12.60
C ILE A 199 -7.80 -11.66 -11.33
N HIS A 200 -8.81 -12.52 -11.26
CA HIS A 200 -9.52 -12.80 -10.01
C HIS A 200 -8.74 -13.77 -9.14
N ARG A 201 -8.83 -13.58 -7.83
CA ARG A 201 -8.22 -14.43 -6.82
C ARG A 201 -9.12 -15.61 -6.52
N LYS A 202 -8.73 -16.80 -6.95
CA LYS A 202 -9.51 -18.03 -6.78
C LYS A 202 -9.65 -18.45 -5.31
N SER A 203 -8.69 -18.09 -4.48
CA SER A 203 -8.69 -18.36 -3.04
C SER A 203 -9.59 -17.42 -2.23
N PHE A 204 -10.09 -16.32 -2.86
CA PHE A 204 -10.97 -15.36 -2.21
C PHE A 204 -12.43 -15.74 -2.45
N HIS A 205 -13.18 -15.90 -1.36
CA HIS A 205 -14.61 -16.23 -1.44
C HIS A 205 -15.48 -14.96 -1.40
N VAL A 206 -16.36 -14.83 -2.37
CA VAL A 206 -17.41 -13.81 -2.33
C VAL A 206 -18.51 -14.30 -1.38
N LYS A 207 -18.70 -13.63 -0.24
CA LYS A 207 -19.81 -13.92 0.66
C LYS A 207 -21.12 -13.85 -0.14
N ASN A 208 -21.92 -14.93 -0.14
CA ASN A 208 -23.20 -15.10 -0.84
C ASN A 208 -23.15 -15.51 -2.34
N LEU A 209 -22.01 -15.84 -2.91
CA LEU A 209 -22.00 -16.65 -4.12
C LEU A 209 -21.95 -18.12 -3.70
N LYS A 210 -23.08 -18.85 -3.79
CA LYS A 210 -23.03 -20.32 -3.77
C LYS A 210 -22.07 -20.74 -4.90
N GLN A 211 -21.12 -21.61 -4.60
CA GLN A 211 -20.23 -22.24 -5.58
C GLN A 211 -21.06 -22.98 -6.63
N THR A 212 -21.56 -22.28 -7.60
CA THR A 212 -21.92 -22.86 -8.88
C THR A 212 -20.60 -22.94 -9.65
N SER A 213 -20.26 -24.12 -10.13
CA SER A 213 -19.08 -24.45 -10.93
C SER A 213 -18.69 -23.28 -11.85
N ILE A 214 -17.64 -22.56 -11.46
CA ILE A 214 -17.14 -21.40 -12.20
C ILE A 214 -16.48 -21.92 -13.46
N GLN A 215 -17.17 -21.79 -14.61
CA GLN A 215 -16.57 -22.10 -15.90
C GLN A 215 -15.59 -20.97 -16.26
N PHE A 216 -14.35 -21.36 -16.56
CA PHE A 216 -13.37 -20.43 -17.14
C PHE A 216 -13.76 -20.19 -18.60
N THR A 217 -13.99 -18.93 -18.95
CA THR A 217 -13.99 -18.51 -20.35
C THR A 217 -12.55 -18.15 -20.73
N PRO A 218 -12.02 -18.69 -21.84
CA PRO A 218 -10.64 -18.50 -22.27
C PRO A 218 -10.27 -17.06 -22.59
#